data_57a84402ed9d6bee59b8fdeeab449d5e
#
_entry.id   57a84402ed9d6bee59b8fdeeab449d5e
#
_cell.length_a   1.000
_cell.length_b   1.000
_cell.length_c   1.000
_cell.angle_alpha   90.00
_cell.angle_beta   90.00
_cell.angle_gamma   90.00
#
_symmetry.space_group_name_H-M   'P 1'
#
loop_
_entity.id
_entity.type
_entity.pdbx_description
1 polymer ?
#
loop_
_entity_poly.entity_id
_entity_poly.type
_entity_poly.pdbx_seq_one_letter_code
_entity_poly.pdbx_strand_id
1 'polypeptide(L)'
;MTHIAPVALGALVLASCGGSTPPPESAPLPAPEPAPAPVTSETSPPPAAEPAKPPAPPPPTPVVTYSEGISTPESVLYDAVNDRYLVSNINGKPLEADNNGFISELSPDGKITKLKFIAGGENKVKLDAPKGSGIYQGVLYVADITVVRKFDLKTGAPKGDIPIPGATFLNDITVAPDGRIFVTDSGWKAGAKGFEGTGTDAVYVIHKGKVTAIAKSPELAQPNGALVTEKGLLVGAGDKGEIYRLDDKGARQDITAVPDGGLDGIAAAGDKLLVSSWKSSTVYRGTLGGTFEPVLWGLSSPADIGFDSKRSRILVPRFLDSLVQVYDLK
;
A
#
# COMPACT_ATOMS: atom_id res chain seq x y z
N MET A 1 -19.27 21.66 55.67
CA MET A 1 -19.58 23.08 55.98
C MET A 1 -19.22 23.89 54.80
N THR A 2 -20.27 24.47 54.22
CA THR A 2 -20.46 25.79 53.56
C THR A 2 -19.88 25.91 52.14
N HIS A 3 -20.55 26.38 51.11
CA HIS A 3 -21.94 26.71 50.83
C HIS A 3 -22.11 26.73 49.31
N ILE A 4 -23.27 26.33 48.85
CA ILE A 4 -23.78 26.42 47.49
C ILE A 4 -24.39 27.83 47.32
N ALA A 5 -24.23 28.48 46.15
CA ALA A 5 -25.14 29.51 45.70
C ALA A 5 -25.35 29.45 44.19
N PRO A 6 -26.61 29.53 43.72
CA PRO A 6 -26.98 29.55 42.30
C PRO A 6 -27.13 30.99 41.78
N VAL A 7 -26.91 31.20 40.50
CA VAL A 7 -27.27 32.45 39.82
C VAL A 7 -28.33 32.17 38.77
N ALA A 8 -29.33 33.04 38.82
CA ALA A 8 -30.62 32.94 38.19
C ALA A 8 -30.65 33.36 36.71
N LEU A 9 -31.66 32.79 36.06
CA LEU A 9 -32.23 33.09 34.75
C LEU A 9 -32.79 34.53 34.69
N GLY A 10 -32.44 35.29 33.68
CA GLY A 10 -33.05 36.56 33.34
C GLY A 10 -33.63 36.56 31.94
N ALA A 11 -34.94 36.36 31.82
CA ALA A 11 -35.69 36.56 30.60
C ALA A 11 -36.00 38.04 30.40
N LEU A 12 -35.71 38.57 29.21
CA LEU A 12 -36.15 39.91 28.80
C LEU A 12 -37.12 39.78 27.63
N VAL A 13 -38.38 40.04 27.91
CA VAL A 13 -39.47 40.19 26.95
C VAL A 13 -39.49 41.68 26.52
N LEU A 14 -39.38 41.95 25.24
CA LEU A 14 -39.72 43.26 24.64
C LEU A 14 -40.83 43.04 23.63
N ALA A 15 -42.03 43.51 24.00
CA ALA A 15 -43.16 43.75 23.13
C ALA A 15 -42.93 45.03 22.34
N SER A 16 -43.18 45.00 21.04
CA SER A 16 -43.35 46.22 20.24
C SER A 16 -44.58 46.10 19.35
N CYS A 17 -45.42 47.09 19.51
CA CYS A 17 -46.72 47.24 18.86
C CYS A 17 -46.65 47.54 17.36
N GLY A 18 -47.64 47.05 16.70
CA GLY A 18 -48.33 47.30 15.50
C GLY A 18 -48.06 48.53 14.62
N GLY A 19 -48.18 48.27 13.36
CA GLY A 19 -48.27 49.17 12.25
C GLY A 19 -48.56 48.44 10.97
N SER A 20 -49.84 48.15 10.71
CA SER A 20 -50.31 47.61 9.44
C SER A 20 -50.41 48.71 8.39
N THR A 21 -49.54 48.68 7.39
CA THR A 21 -49.75 49.43 6.14
C THR A 21 -50.42 48.47 5.11
N PRO A 22 -51.40 48.98 4.36
CA PRO A 22 -52.09 48.22 3.35
C PRO A 22 -51.14 47.92 2.14
N PRO A 23 -51.36 46.81 1.43
CA PRO A 23 -50.53 46.45 0.26
C PRO A 23 -50.81 47.43 -0.90
N PRO A 24 -49.80 47.71 -1.74
CA PRO A 24 -50.00 48.52 -2.93
C PRO A 24 -50.83 47.77 -3.98
N GLU A 25 -51.72 48.51 -4.61
CA GLU A 25 -52.55 48.11 -5.70
C GLU A 25 -51.74 47.54 -6.87
N SER A 26 -52.09 46.35 -7.34
CA SER A 26 -51.42 45.68 -8.43
C SER A 26 -51.68 46.39 -9.77
N ALA A 27 -50.60 46.80 -10.42
CA ALA A 27 -50.62 47.28 -11.80
C ALA A 27 -51.11 46.20 -12.77
N PRO A 28 -51.86 46.54 -13.86
CA PRO A 28 -52.35 45.57 -14.83
C PRO A 28 -51.20 44.92 -15.57
N LEU A 29 -51.33 43.62 -15.77
CA LEU A 29 -50.38 42.81 -16.55
C LEU A 29 -50.33 43.24 -18.01
N PRO A 30 -49.18 43.36 -18.65
CA PRO A 30 -49.05 43.56 -20.07
C PRO A 30 -49.67 42.39 -20.87
N ALA A 31 -50.24 42.72 -22.03
CA ALA A 31 -50.83 41.74 -22.95
C ALA A 31 -49.78 40.70 -23.43
N PRO A 32 -50.15 39.44 -23.66
CA PRO A 32 -49.23 38.42 -24.11
C PRO A 32 -48.67 38.73 -25.50
N GLU A 33 -47.33 38.67 -25.60
CA GLU A 33 -46.62 38.74 -26.87
C GLU A 33 -47.02 37.57 -27.80
N PRO A 34 -47.12 37.79 -29.13
CA PRO A 34 -47.46 36.71 -30.06
C PRO A 34 -46.37 35.64 -30.06
N ALA A 35 -46.79 34.37 -30.02
CA ALA A 35 -45.90 33.20 -30.02
C ALA A 35 -44.94 33.22 -31.23
N PRO A 36 -43.65 32.94 -31.02
CA PRO A 36 -42.74 32.85 -32.12
C PRO A 36 -43.09 31.68 -33.04
N ALA A 37 -42.91 31.89 -34.34
CA ALA A 37 -43.14 30.88 -35.38
C ALA A 37 -42.30 29.61 -35.12
N PRO A 38 -42.79 28.40 -35.48
CA PRO A 38 -42.06 27.17 -35.26
C PRO A 38 -40.74 27.18 -36.01
N VAL A 39 -39.65 27.18 -35.26
CA VAL A 39 -38.29 26.98 -35.76
C VAL A 39 -38.21 25.51 -36.20
N THR A 40 -38.08 25.26 -37.48
CA THR A 40 -37.72 23.93 -37.98
C THR A 40 -36.30 23.59 -37.47
N SER A 41 -36.24 22.71 -36.46
CA SER A 41 -34.96 22.18 -36.00
C SER A 41 -34.35 21.34 -37.14
N GLU A 42 -33.33 21.86 -37.79
CA GLU A 42 -32.41 21.04 -38.57
C GLU A 42 -31.77 20.03 -37.61
N THR A 43 -32.14 18.78 -37.72
CA THR A 43 -31.46 17.67 -37.01
C THR A 43 -30.05 17.56 -37.55
N SER A 44 -29.07 18.04 -36.80
CA SER A 44 -27.65 17.75 -37.07
C SER A 44 -27.49 16.21 -37.14
N PRO A 45 -26.74 15.67 -38.10
CA PRO A 45 -26.47 14.25 -38.14
C PRO A 45 -25.78 13.82 -36.83
N PRO A 46 -26.07 12.62 -36.32
CA PRO A 46 -25.44 12.12 -35.10
C PRO A 46 -23.91 12.12 -35.29
N PRO A 47 -23.14 12.46 -34.25
CA PRO A 47 -21.67 12.41 -34.33
C PRO A 47 -21.23 11.03 -34.81
N ALA A 48 -20.32 10.98 -35.76
CA ALA A 48 -19.72 9.73 -36.23
C ALA A 48 -19.21 8.97 -35.01
N ALA A 49 -19.59 7.70 -34.86
CA ALA A 49 -19.11 6.84 -33.78
C ALA A 49 -17.56 6.83 -33.81
N GLU A 50 -16.95 7.20 -32.69
CA GLU A 50 -15.51 7.03 -32.54
C GLU A 50 -15.13 5.58 -32.88
N PRO A 51 -14.05 5.36 -33.66
CA PRO A 51 -13.59 4.02 -33.96
C PRO A 51 -13.33 3.28 -32.66
N ALA A 52 -13.93 2.11 -32.51
CA ALA A 52 -13.78 1.27 -31.32
C ALA A 52 -12.28 1.06 -31.02
N LYS A 53 -11.87 1.40 -29.80
CA LYS A 53 -10.49 1.20 -29.35
C LYS A 53 -10.15 -0.29 -29.50
N PRO A 54 -8.97 -0.63 -30.07
CA PRO A 54 -8.56 -2.03 -30.19
C PRO A 54 -8.65 -2.75 -28.86
N PRO A 55 -9.04 -4.02 -28.80
CA PRO A 55 -9.07 -4.77 -27.54
C PRO A 55 -7.68 -4.77 -26.91
N ALA A 56 -7.61 -4.61 -25.59
CA ALA A 56 -6.37 -4.65 -24.85
C ALA A 56 -5.65 -6.00 -25.09
N PRO A 57 -4.32 -6.02 -25.16
CA PRO A 57 -3.58 -7.27 -25.33
C PRO A 57 -3.84 -8.22 -24.14
N PRO A 58 -3.79 -9.55 -24.35
CA PRO A 58 -3.99 -10.50 -23.28
C PRO A 58 -2.93 -10.32 -22.16
N PRO A 59 -3.26 -10.63 -20.89
CA PRO A 59 -2.31 -10.56 -19.80
C PRO A 59 -1.08 -11.45 -20.05
N PRO A 60 0.12 -11.07 -19.59
CA PRO A 60 1.30 -11.93 -19.62
C PRO A 60 1.07 -13.26 -18.90
N THR A 61 1.63 -14.34 -19.46
CA THR A 61 1.50 -15.69 -18.88
C THR A 61 2.63 -15.95 -17.89
N PRO A 62 2.36 -16.41 -16.66
CA PRO A 62 3.40 -16.78 -15.72
C PRO A 62 4.16 -18.04 -16.17
N VAL A 63 5.45 -18.10 -15.87
CA VAL A 63 6.27 -19.31 -16.10
C VAL A 63 6.14 -20.31 -14.98
N VAL A 64 5.79 -19.86 -13.77
CA VAL A 64 5.53 -20.68 -12.59
C VAL A 64 4.38 -20.10 -11.78
N THR A 65 3.55 -20.95 -11.20
CA THR A 65 2.51 -20.58 -10.22
C THR A 65 2.60 -21.52 -9.02
N TYR A 66 2.60 -20.92 -7.81
CA TYR A 66 2.48 -21.62 -6.54
C TYR A 66 1.15 -21.25 -5.90
N SER A 67 0.32 -22.24 -5.58
CA SER A 67 -1.01 -22.01 -5.01
C SER A 67 -1.35 -22.95 -3.86
N GLU A 68 -0.77 -24.15 -3.83
CA GLU A 68 -1.13 -25.16 -2.83
C GLU A 68 -0.75 -24.70 -1.42
N GLY A 69 -1.77 -24.41 -0.61
CA GLY A 69 -1.62 -23.98 0.78
C GLY A 69 -1.09 -22.54 0.98
N ILE A 70 -0.77 -21.82 -0.08
CA ILE A 70 -0.48 -20.37 -0.01
C ILE A 70 -1.75 -19.66 0.44
N SER A 71 -1.63 -18.74 1.40
CA SER A 71 -2.76 -18.06 1.99
C SER A 71 -2.48 -16.59 2.24
N THR A 72 -3.20 -15.72 1.53
CA THR A 72 -3.05 -14.26 1.61
C THR A 72 -1.57 -13.85 1.55
N PRO A 73 -0.84 -14.22 0.45
CA PRO A 73 0.60 -13.90 0.33
C PRO A 73 0.78 -12.42 0.15
N GLU A 74 1.58 -11.81 1.02
CA GLU A 74 1.76 -10.37 1.00
C GLU A 74 3.12 -9.94 0.45
N SER A 75 4.17 -10.72 0.70
CA SER A 75 5.52 -10.41 0.19
C SER A 75 6.22 -11.66 -0.34
N VAL A 76 7.09 -11.47 -1.32
CA VAL A 76 7.99 -12.52 -1.80
C VAL A 76 9.42 -12.00 -1.94
N LEU A 77 10.34 -12.62 -1.22
CA LEU A 77 11.75 -12.28 -1.20
C LEU A 77 12.60 -13.35 -1.91
N TYR A 78 13.50 -12.93 -2.79
CA TYR A 78 14.52 -13.82 -3.36
C TYR A 78 15.74 -13.94 -2.43
N ASP A 79 15.95 -15.10 -1.83
CA ASP A 79 17.17 -15.45 -1.11
C ASP A 79 18.22 -15.96 -2.11
N ALA A 80 19.02 -15.02 -2.63
CA ALA A 80 20.01 -15.31 -3.66
C ALA A 80 21.15 -16.24 -3.19
N VAL A 81 21.42 -16.31 -1.88
CA VAL A 81 22.46 -17.16 -1.32
C VAL A 81 22.03 -18.62 -1.33
N ASN A 82 20.77 -18.90 -0.98
CA ASN A 82 20.23 -20.26 -0.93
C ASN A 82 19.43 -20.62 -2.19
N ASP A 83 19.32 -19.70 -3.16
CA ASP A 83 18.60 -19.86 -4.44
C ASP A 83 17.16 -20.34 -4.24
N ARG A 84 16.39 -19.60 -3.42
CA ARG A 84 15.01 -19.90 -3.06
C ARG A 84 14.17 -18.62 -2.93
N TYR A 85 12.85 -18.77 -2.91
CA TYR A 85 11.93 -17.69 -2.59
C TYR A 85 11.36 -17.91 -1.19
N LEU A 86 11.21 -16.82 -0.43
CA LEU A 86 10.54 -16.79 0.86
C LEU A 86 9.27 -15.96 0.71
N VAL A 87 8.13 -16.53 1.08
CA VAL A 87 6.82 -15.88 0.93
C VAL A 87 6.19 -15.65 2.29
N SER A 88 5.87 -14.40 2.59
CA SER A 88 5.08 -14.04 3.76
C SER A 88 3.61 -14.31 3.50
N ASN A 89 2.99 -15.17 4.31
CA ASN A 89 1.56 -15.47 4.24
C ASN A 89 0.88 -14.93 5.49
N ILE A 90 0.02 -13.93 5.33
CA ILE A 90 -0.78 -13.37 6.43
C ILE A 90 -1.72 -14.42 6.99
N ASN A 91 -2.30 -15.27 6.13
CA ASN A 91 -3.22 -16.35 6.49
C ASN A 91 -4.46 -15.88 7.26
N GLY A 92 -4.95 -14.69 6.93
CA GLY A 92 -6.07 -14.05 7.62
C GLY A 92 -6.17 -12.58 7.28
N LYS A 93 -6.37 -11.75 8.29
CA LYS A 93 -6.47 -10.29 8.13
C LYS A 93 -5.17 -9.59 8.54
N PRO A 94 -4.76 -8.53 7.82
CA PRO A 94 -3.47 -7.88 8.01
C PRO A 94 -3.20 -7.22 9.37
N LEU A 95 -4.22 -7.11 10.25
CA LEU A 95 -4.11 -6.53 11.60
C LEU A 95 -4.57 -7.49 12.71
N GLU A 96 -4.89 -8.74 12.39
CA GLU A 96 -5.24 -9.74 13.40
C GLU A 96 -3.97 -10.31 14.05
N ALA A 97 -3.90 -10.19 15.38
CA ALA A 97 -2.82 -10.76 16.18
C ALA A 97 -3.24 -12.16 16.65
N ASP A 98 -3.36 -13.10 15.73
CA ASP A 98 -3.91 -14.44 15.96
C ASP A 98 -2.85 -15.56 15.92
N ASN A 99 -1.59 -15.17 15.67
CA ASN A 99 -0.42 -16.06 15.67
C ASN A 99 -0.56 -17.24 14.70
N ASN A 100 -1.14 -17.00 13.51
CA ASN A 100 -1.36 -18.02 12.49
C ASN A 100 -0.61 -17.75 11.18
N GLY A 101 0.06 -16.60 11.06
CA GLY A 101 0.88 -16.25 9.90
C GLY A 101 2.06 -17.20 9.70
N PHE A 102 2.55 -17.32 8.48
CA PHE A 102 3.69 -18.19 8.18
C PHE A 102 4.54 -17.70 7.01
N ILE A 103 5.77 -18.18 6.96
CA ILE A 103 6.69 -17.99 5.82
C ILE A 103 6.81 -19.32 5.10
N SER A 104 6.58 -19.32 3.77
CA SER A 104 6.80 -20.46 2.90
C SER A 104 8.17 -20.39 2.24
N GLU A 105 8.79 -21.55 2.03
CA GLU A 105 10.00 -21.74 1.22
C GLU A 105 9.63 -22.38 -0.11
N LEU A 106 9.95 -21.70 -1.21
CA LEU A 106 9.67 -22.14 -2.56
C LEU A 106 10.99 -22.28 -3.35
N SER A 107 11.08 -23.27 -4.19
CA SER A 107 12.20 -23.40 -5.12
C SER A 107 11.86 -22.78 -6.48
N PRO A 108 12.82 -22.16 -7.19
CA PRO A 108 12.57 -21.49 -8.47
C PRO A 108 12.07 -22.37 -9.62
N ASP A 109 12.08 -23.69 -9.44
CA ASP A 109 11.59 -24.70 -10.39
C ASP A 109 10.10 -25.05 -10.21
N GLY A 110 9.37 -24.37 -9.32
CA GLY A 110 7.93 -24.52 -9.19
C GLY A 110 7.46 -25.39 -8.01
N LYS A 111 8.34 -25.76 -7.08
CA LYS A 111 7.96 -26.58 -5.93
C LYS A 111 7.85 -25.76 -4.66
N ILE A 112 6.85 -26.04 -3.84
CA ILE A 112 6.78 -25.61 -2.45
C ILE A 112 7.62 -26.59 -1.63
N THR A 113 8.84 -26.18 -1.26
CA THR A 113 9.77 -27.05 -0.53
C THR A 113 9.39 -27.19 0.93
N LYS A 114 8.89 -26.10 1.53
CA LYS A 114 8.31 -26.08 2.88
C LYS A 114 7.19 -25.05 2.94
N LEU A 115 5.97 -25.52 2.99
CA LEU A 115 4.81 -24.62 3.07
C LEU A 115 4.88 -23.74 4.32
N LYS A 116 5.19 -24.32 5.46
CA LYS A 116 5.34 -23.63 6.76
C LYS A 116 6.80 -23.74 7.23
N PHE A 117 7.71 -23.07 6.55
CA PHE A 117 9.12 -23.00 6.95
C PHE A 117 9.27 -22.32 8.30
N ILE A 118 8.48 -21.25 8.54
CA ILE A 118 8.33 -20.56 9.83
C ILE A 118 6.83 -20.40 10.03
N ALA A 119 6.28 -20.82 11.17
CA ALA A 119 4.85 -20.73 11.40
C ALA A 119 4.53 -20.25 12.82
N GLY A 120 3.66 -19.26 12.90
CA GLY A 120 3.09 -18.78 14.15
C GLY A 120 2.43 -19.92 14.92
N GLY A 121 2.56 -19.91 16.25
CA GLY A 121 2.03 -20.97 17.12
C GLY A 121 2.87 -22.25 17.17
N GLU A 122 3.85 -22.42 16.31
CA GLU A 122 4.72 -23.59 16.28
C GLU A 122 6.14 -23.25 16.78
N ASN A 123 6.83 -24.19 17.44
CA ASN A 123 8.23 -24.05 17.85
C ASN A 123 8.60 -22.74 18.55
N LYS A 124 7.70 -22.21 19.37
CA LYS A 124 7.81 -20.91 20.06
C LYS A 124 7.86 -19.69 19.12
N VAL A 125 7.52 -19.86 17.86
CA VAL A 125 7.38 -18.76 16.90
C VAL A 125 6.15 -17.93 17.25
N LYS A 126 6.31 -16.60 17.24
CA LYS A 126 5.22 -15.64 17.18
C LYS A 126 5.26 -14.99 15.81
N LEU A 127 4.18 -15.10 15.08
CA LEU A 127 4.03 -14.52 13.75
C LEU A 127 2.54 -14.35 13.46
N ASP A 128 2.08 -13.13 13.45
CA ASP A 128 0.66 -12.80 13.33
C ASP A 128 0.27 -12.56 11.87
N ALA A 129 0.70 -11.45 11.29
CA ALA A 129 0.38 -11.04 9.93
C ALA A 129 1.65 -10.58 9.20
N PRO A 130 2.55 -11.52 8.82
CA PRO A 130 3.83 -11.19 8.20
C PRO A 130 3.67 -10.50 6.85
N LYS A 131 4.46 -9.45 6.65
CA LYS A 131 4.49 -8.64 5.44
C LYS A 131 5.89 -8.62 4.85
N GLY A 132 6.37 -7.45 4.43
CA GLY A 132 7.68 -7.31 3.84
C GLY A 132 8.81 -7.86 4.70
N SER A 133 9.86 -8.34 4.05
CA SER A 133 10.97 -9.00 4.73
C SER A 133 12.32 -8.68 4.10
N GLY A 134 13.39 -8.82 4.90
CA GLY A 134 14.76 -8.59 4.45
C GLY A 134 15.77 -9.51 5.12
N ILE A 135 16.86 -9.79 4.44
CA ILE A 135 17.92 -10.68 4.93
C ILE A 135 19.19 -9.91 5.24
N TYR A 136 19.76 -10.14 6.42
CA TYR A 136 21.09 -9.66 6.78
C TYR A 136 21.86 -10.67 7.63
N GLN A 137 23.05 -11.04 7.19
CA GLN A 137 23.98 -11.93 7.92
C GLN A 137 23.31 -13.20 8.48
N GLY A 138 22.53 -13.91 7.65
CA GLY A 138 21.88 -15.17 8.03
C GLY A 138 20.66 -14.98 8.95
N VAL A 139 20.14 -13.79 9.07
CA VAL A 139 18.91 -13.47 9.80
C VAL A 139 17.86 -12.97 8.81
N LEU A 140 16.67 -13.53 8.87
CA LEU A 140 15.48 -13.03 8.20
C LEU A 140 14.76 -12.08 9.18
N TYR A 141 14.51 -10.85 8.73
CA TYR A 141 13.70 -9.83 9.41
C TYR A 141 12.35 -9.76 8.72
N VAL A 142 11.26 -9.78 9.47
CA VAL A 142 9.89 -9.79 8.95
C VAL A 142 9.07 -8.71 9.64
N ALA A 143 8.41 -7.86 8.89
CA ALA A 143 7.43 -6.91 9.43
C ALA A 143 6.16 -7.66 9.86
N ASP A 144 5.74 -7.47 11.11
CA ASP A 144 4.60 -8.15 11.69
C ASP A 144 3.80 -7.20 12.58
N ILE A 145 2.78 -6.57 12.02
CA ILE A 145 1.90 -5.55 12.58
C ILE A 145 2.67 -4.36 13.19
N THR A 146 3.24 -4.50 14.39
CA THR A 146 3.96 -3.43 15.11
C THR A 146 5.36 -3.86 15.56
N VAL A 147 5.80 -5.03 15.12
CA VAL A 147 7.03 -5.68 15.56
C VAL A 147 7.82 -6.15 14.36
N VAL A 148 9.14 -6.01 14.38
CA VAL A 148 10.00 -6.72 13.43
C VAL A 148 10.45 -8.03 14.08
N ARG A 149 10.00 -9.15 13.52
CA ARG A 149 10.39 -10.50 13.96
C ARG A 149 11.72 -10.89 13.34
N LYS A 150 12.54 -11.63 14.08
CA LYS A 150 13.83 -12.13 13.61
C LYS A 150 13.86 -13.65 13.64
N PHE A 151 14.32 -14.24 12.54
CA PHE A 151 14.46 -15.67 12.42
C PHE A 151 15.84 -16.04 11.88
N ASP A 152 16.32 -17.20 12.28
CA ASP A 152 17.50 -17.80 11.66
C ASP A 152 17.16 -18.22 10.22
N LEU A 153 17.86 -17.68 9.25
CA LEU A 153 17.55 -17.87 7.83
C LEU A 153 17.66 -19.35 7.38
N LYS A 154 18.48 -20.14 8.04
CA LYS A 154 18.71 -21.54 7.69
C LYS A 154 17.68 -22.49 8.32
N THR A 155 17.31 -22.23 9.56
CA THR A 155 16.50 -23.15 10.37
C THR A 155 15.06 -22.67 10.59
N GLY A 156 14.78 -21.38 10.39
CA GLY A 156 13.50 -20.75 10.75
C GLY A 156 13.34 -20.53 12.26
N ALA A 157 14.34 -20.84 13.08
CA ALA A 157 14.24 -20.67 14.53
C ALA A 157 14.14 -19.18 14.92
N PRO A 158 13.29 -18.79 15.91
CA PRO A 158 13.15 -17.41 16.36
C PRO A 158 14.46 -16.90 16.99
N LYS A 159 14.85 -15.66 16.62
CA LYS A 159 16.02 -14.95 17.15
C LYS A 159 15.63 -13.70 17.94
N GLY A 160 14.37 -13.61 18.36
CA GLY A 160 13.81 -12.51 19.12
C GLY A 160 13.17 -11.43 18.25
N ASP A 161 12.58 -10.46 18.93
CA ASP A 161 11.72 -9.45 18.33
C ASP A 161 12.29 -8.05 18.56
N ILE A 162 11.95 -7.13 17.68
CA ILE A 162 12.25 -5.69 17.80
C ILE A 162 10.91 -4.95 17.74
N PRO A 163 10.29 -4.62 18.89
CA PRO A 163 9.11 -3.77 18.91
C PRO A 163 9.43 -2.38 18.34
N ILE A 164 8.51 -1.84 17.55
CA ILE A 164 8.63 -0.48 17.00
C ILE A 164 7.66 0.44 17.74
N PRO A 165 8.14 1.26 18.68
CA PRO A 165 7.26 2.10 19.50
C PRO A 165 6.46 3.11 18.64
N GLY A 166 5.13 3.07 18.77
CA GLY A 166 4.22 3.95 18.06
C GLY A 166 3.92 3.55 16.62
N ALA A 167 4.39 2.39 16.17
CA ALA A 167 3.95 1.81 14.91
C ALA A 167 2.52 1.29 15.02
N THR A 168 1.82 1.29 13.89
CA THR A 168 0.45 0.79 13.77
C THR A 168 0.29 -0.27 12.69
N PHE A 169 1.05 -0.16 11.60
CA PHE A 169 0.98 -1.08 10.47
C PHE A 169 2.34 -1.12 9.76
N LEU A 170 3.28 -1.84 10.34
CA LEU A 170 4.55 -2.10 9.65
C LEU A 170 4.26 -2.86 8.36
N ASN A 171 4.82 -2.35 7.26
CA ASN A 171 4.52 -2.89 5.95
C ASN A 171 5.75 -3.54 5.32
N ASP A 172 6.76 -2.79 4.92
CA ASP A 172 7.89 -3.35 4.20
C ASP A 172 9.23 -3.17 4.93
N ILE A 173 10.19 -4.03 4.57
CA ILE A 173 11.56 -4.04 5.09
C ILE A 173 12.54 -4.07 3.93
N THR A 174 13.47 -3.12 3.92
CA THR A 174 14.66 -3.17 3.07
C THR A 174 15.94 -3.06 3.90
N VAL A 175 17.00 -3.73 3.46
CA VAL A 175 18.24 -3.83 4.22
C VAL A 175 19.40 -3.24 3.44
N ALA A 176 20.13 -2.31 4.07
CA ALA A 176 21.32 -1.73 3.50
C ALA A 176 22.54 -2.65 3.68
N PRO A 177 23.56 -2.54 2.81
CA PRO A 177 24.80 -3.34 2.92
C PRO A 177 25.53 -3.18 4.25
N ASP A 178 25.39 -2.04 4.93
CA ASP A 178 25.99 -1.76 6.24
C ASP A 178 25.19 -2.31 7.43
N GLY A 179 24.07 -3.02 7.15
CA GLY A 179 23.21 -3.65 8.16
C GLY A 179 22.16 -2.73 8.78
N ARG A 180 21.94 -1.54 8.24
CA ARG A 180 20.75 -0.76 8.57
C ARG A 180 19.53 -1.42 7.96
N ILE A 181 18.50 -1.59 8.76
CA ILE A 181 17.23 -2.18 8.37
C ILE A 181 16.20 -1.05 8.38
N PHE A 182 15.65 -0.75 7.25
CA PHE A 182 14.60 0.26 7.10
C PHE A 182 13.23 -0.41 7.08
N VAL A 183 12.27 0.18 7.77
CA VAL A 183 10.92 -0.36 7.93
C VAL A 183 9.92 0.75 7.69
N THR A 184 8.95 0.51 6.84
CA THR A 184 7.81 1.42 6.61
C THR A 184 6.66 1.09 7.56
N ASP A 185 5.92 2.12 7.97
CA ASP A 185 4.66 2.04 8.72
C ASP A 185 3.61 2.84 7.97
N SER A 186 2.67 2.16 7.35
CA SER A 186 1.63 2.79 6.54
C SER A 186 0.56 3.54 7.36
N GLY A 187 0.64 3.51 8.69
CA GLY A 187 -0.27 4.26 9.54
C GLY A 187 -1.73 3.79 9.49
N TRP A 188 -1.98 2.50 9.32
CA TRP A 188 -3.32 1.93 9.29
C TRP A 188 -3.76 1.34 10.62
N LYS A 189 -5.07 1.35 10.87
CA LYS A 189 -5.75 0.59 11.94
C LYS A 189 -7.01 -0.07 11.39
N ALA A 190 -7.52 -1.06 12.10
CA ALA A 190 -8.83 -1.63 11.83
C ALA A 190 -9.92 -0.58 12.17
N GLY A 191 -10.84 -0.37 11.24
CA GLY A 191 -11.99 0.50 11.39
C GLY A 191 -13.31 -0.24 11.10
N ALA A 192 -14.42 0.43 11.31
CA ALA A 192 -15.76 -0.17 11.13
C ALA A 192 -16.07 -0.59 9.69
N LYS A 193 -15.41 0.03 8.71
CA LYS A 193 -15.62 -0.22 7.26
C LYS A 193 -14.35 -0.70 6.55
N GLY A 194 -13.38 -1.25 7.26
CA GLY A 194 -12.10 -1.68 6.71
C GLY A 194 -10.94 -0.96 7.40
N PHE A 195 -9.92 -0.58 6.63
CA PHE A 195 -8.78 0.16 7.18
C PHE A 195 -9.08 1.65 7.30
N GLU A 196 -8.60 2.25 8.39
CA GLU A 196 -8.65 3.68 8.65
C GLU A 196 -7.23 4.22 8.87
N GLY A 197 -6.88 5.35 8.25
CA GLY A 197 -5.61 6.02 8.47
C GLY A 197 -5.51 6.59 9.89
N THR A 198 -4.39 6.41 10.53
CA THR A 198 -4.10 6.94 11.88
C THR A 198 -3.38 8.29 11.84
N GLY A 199 -2.79 8.64 10.68
CA GLY A 199 -1.88 9.79 10.54
C GLY A 199 -0.52 9.56 11.21
N THR A 200 -0.18 8.31 11.56
CA THR A 200 1.09 7.93 12.19
C THR A 200 2.10 7.36 11.20
N ASP A 201 1.90 7.63 9.92
CA ASP A 201 2.80 7.24 8.84
C ASP A 201 4.25 7.50 9.22
N ALA A 202 5.11 6.48 9.05
CA ALA A 202 6.50 6.60 9.47
C ALA A 202 7.45 5.75 8.62
N VAL A 203 8.71 6.12 8.65
CA VAL A 203 9.82 5.28 8.22
C VAL A 203 10.82 5.19 9.36
N TYR A 204 11.15 3.98 9.74
CA TYR A 204 12.10 3.71 10.81
C TYR A 204 13.38 3.11 10.26
N VAL A 205 14.47 3.31 11.02
CA VAL A 205 15.72 2.57 10.85
C VAL A 205 16.05 1.81 12.12
N ILE A 206 16.42 0.54 11.96
CA ILE A 206 16.99 -0.29 13.02
C ILE A 206 18.45 -0.47 12.69
N HIS A 207 19.32 -0.02 13.62
CA HIS A 207 20.76 -0.20 13.48
C HIS A 207 21.35 -0.63 14.83
N LYS A 208 22.07 -1.75 14.84
CA LYS A 208 22.67 -2.33 16.06
C LYS A 208 21.67 -2.48 17.22
N GLY A 209 20.43 -2.90 16.88
CA GLY A 209 19.33 -3.10 17.83
C GLY A 209 18.62 -1.82 18.30
N LYS A 210 19.06 -0.63 17.89
CA LYS A 210 18.38 0.63 18.19
C LYS A 210 17.40 1.00 17.09
N VAL A 211 16.16 1.29 17.47
CA VAL A 211 15.10 1.82 16.59
C VAL A 211 15.14 3.34 16.61
N THR A 212 15.12 3.97 15.45
CA THR A 212 15.00 5.42 15.30
C THR A 212 14.02 5.73 14.17
N ALA A 213 13.07 6.64 14.38
CA ALA A 213 12.26 7.16 13.30
C ALA A 213 13.11 8.14 12.45
N ILE A 214 13.16 7.90 11.14
CA ILE A 214 13.77 8.81 10.17
C ILE A 214 12.78 9.91 9.84
N ALA A 215 11.52 9.53 9.60
CA ALA A 215 10.42 10.44 9.33
C ALA A 215 9.15 9.93 9.99
N LYS A 216 8.32 10.87 10.47
CA LYS A 216 6.94 10.65 10.93
C LYS A 216 6.09 11.81 10.43
N SER A 217 5.23 11.56 9.45
CA SER A 217 4.36 12.58 8.88
C SER A 217 3.31 11.95 7.97
N PRO A 218 2.07 12.39 8.01
CA PRO A 218 1.06 12.02 7.00
C PRO A 218 1.47 12.37 5.56
N GLU A 219 2.44 13.27 5.39
CA GLU A 219 2.99 13.61 4.07
C GLU A 219 3.76 12.45 3.42
N LEU A 220 4.18 11.43 4.20
CA LEU A 220 4.75 10.20 3.66
C LEU A 220 3.73 9.43 2.82
N ALA A 221 2.42 9.71 3.00
CA ALA A 221 1.31 9.22 2.21
C ALA A 221 1.21 7.69 2.19
N GLN A 222 1.12 7.12 3.39
CA GLN A 222 1.00 5.67 3.61
C GLN A 222 2.19 4.91 3.00
N PRO A 223 3.40 5.13 3.52
CA PRO A 223 4.60 4.49 2.98
C PRO A 223 4.44 2.96 3.04
N ASN A 224 4.58 2.33 1.88
CA ASN A 224 4.47 0.90 1.67
C ASN A 224 5.84 0.34 1.26
N GLY A 225 6.03 -0.10 0.03
CA GLY A 225 7.29 -0.66 -0.44
C GLY A 225 8.50 0.25 -0.20
N ALA A 226 9.62 -0.33 0.17
CA ALA A 226 10.87 0.36 0.42
C ALA A 226 12.06 -0.33 -0.27
N LEU A 227 12.99 0.45 -0.79
CA LEU A 227 14.17 -0.07 -1.46
C LEU A 227 15.41 0.78 -1.18
N VAL A 228 16.43 0.18 -0.59
CA VAL A 228 17.75 0.82 -0.49
C VAL A 228 18.48 0.72 -1.82
N THR A 229 18.95 1.84 -2.32
CA THR A 229 19.76 1.97 -3.52
C THR A 229 21.05 2.72 -3.22
N GLU A 230 21.98 2.77 -4.18
CA GLU A 230 23.19 3.61 -4.08
C GLU A 230 22.85 5.11 -3.93
N LYS A 231 21.65 5.53 -4.40
CA LYS A 231 21.19 6.93 -4.30
C LYS A 231 20.46 7.23 -2.98
N GLY A 232 20.26 6.25 -2.12
CA GLY A 232 19.56 6.36 -0.84
C GLY A 232 18.31 5.46 -0.76
N LEU A 233 17.49 5.72 0.25
CA LEU A 233 16.25 4.98 0.50
C LEU A 233 15.13 5.50 -0.39
N LEU A 234 14.57 4.62 -1.22
CA LEU A 234 13.33 4.86 -1.97
C LEU A 234 12.14 4.32 -1.19
N VAL A 235 11.02 5.02 -1.26
CA VAL A 235 9.76 4.64 -0.61
C VAL A 235 8.60 4.88 -1.58
N GLY A 236 7.70 3.93 -1.64
CA GLY A 236 6.43 4.03 -2.37
C GLY A 236 5.34 4.63 -1.48
N ALA A 237 4.70 5.70 -1.97
CA ALA A 237 3.53 6.28 -1.35
C ALA A 237 2.27 5.55 -1.86
N GLY A 238 1.71 4.64 -1.06
CA GLY A 238 0.57 3.83 -1.44
C GLY A 238 -0.65 4.67 -1.87
N ASP A 239 -0.96 5.71 -1.11
CA ASP A 239 -2.13 6.56 -1.38
C ASP A 239 -1.95 7.42 -2.65
N LYS A 240 -0.80 8.10 -2.78
CA LYS A 240 -0.59 9.09 -3.86
C LYS A 240 -0.09 8.50 -5.18
N GLY A 241 0.38 7.26 -5.19
CA GLY A 241 0.97 6.67 -6.40
C GLY A 241 2.29 7.34 -6.81
N GLU A 242 3.14 7.61 -5.84
CA GLU A 242 4.43 8.26 -6.02
C GLU A 242 5.55 7.40 -5.42
N ILE A 243 6.69 7.38 -6.07
CA ILE A 243 7.95 6.94 -5.45
C ILE A 243 8.77 8.17 -5.14
N TYR A 244 9.39 8.19 -3.99
CA TYR A 244 10.29 9.27 -3.59
C TYR A 244 11.53 8.72 -2.89
N ARG A 245 12.60 9.48 -2.95
CA ARG A 245 13.79 9.26 -2.11
C ARG A 245 13.58 9.98 -0.78
N LEU A 246 13.89 9.31 0.32
CA LEU A 246 13.91 9.92 1.64
C LEU A 246 15.33 10.40 1.95
N ASP A 247 15.49 11.68 2.26
CA ASP A 247 16.79 12.22 2.65
C ASP A 247 17.10 11.96 4.14
N ASP A 248 18.32 12.31 4.57
CA ASP A 248 18.77 12.09 5.95
C ASP A 248 18.00 12.92 7.01
N LYS A 249 17.22 13.90 6.57
CA LYS A 249 16.34 14.71 7.42
C LYS A 249 14.89 14.22 7.41
N GLY A 250 14.61 13.14 6.69
CA GLY A 250 13.28 12.59 6.54
C GLY A 250 12.37 13.35 5.56
N ALA A 251 12.93 14.20 4.70
CA ALA A 251 12.18 14.91 3.68
C ALA A 251 12.12 14.11 2.38
N ARG A 252 10.96 14.19 1.69
CA ARG A 252 10.73 13.54 0.40
C ARG A 252 11.45 14.33 -0.71
N GLN A 253 12.24 13.64 -1.50
CA GLN A 253 13.01 14.16 -2.62
C GLN A 253 12.73 13.33 -3.88
N ASP A 254 13.02 13.89 -5.05
CA ASP A 254 12.98 13.18 -6.34
C ASP A 254 11.63 12.48 -6.61
N ILE A 255 10.52 13.13 -6.23
CA ILE A 255 9.18 12.56 -6.31
C ILE A 255 8.84 12.22 -7.76
N THR A 256 8.47 10.97 -8.00
CA THR A 256 8.16 10.43 -9.32
C THR A 256 6.80 9.74 -9.30
N ALA A 257 5.89 10.18 -10.17
CA ALA A 257 4.57 9.56 -10.27
C ALA A 257 4.67 8.18 -10.94
N VAL A 258 3.91 7.24 -10.40
CA VAL A 258 3.62 5.93 -11.00
C VAL A 258 2.14 5.91 -11.37
N PRO A 259 1.76 5.44 -12.57
CA PRO A 259 0.38 5.46 -13.00
C PRO A 259 -0.58 4.78 -12.02
N ASP A 260 -1.79 5.33 -11.90
CA ASP A 260 -2.94 4.81 -11.15
C ASP A 260 -2.84 4.76 -9.60
N GLY A 261 -1.66 4.79 -9.02
CA GLY A 261 -1.49 4.73 -7.56
C GLY A 261 -1.77 3.35 -6.96
N GLY A 262 -2.04 3.31 -5.64
CA GLY A 262 -2.22 2.05 -4.92
C GLY A 262 -0.94 1.21 -4.92
N LEU A 263 0.21 1.88 -4.71
CA LEU A 263 1.52 1.22 -4.77
C LEU A 263 1.71 0.30 -3.57
N ASP A 264 2.35 -0.84 -3.84
CA ASP A 264 2.71 -1.82 -2.82
C ASP A 264 4.23 -2.04 -2.82
N GLY A 265 4.75 -3.07 -3.47
CA GLY A 265 6.18 -3.40 -3.47
C GLY A 265 7.02 -2.63 -4.47
N ILE A 266 8.31 -2.48 -4.15
CA ILE A 266 9.35 -1.91 -5.02
C ILE A 266 10.53 -2.87 -5.09
N ALA A 267 10.93 -3.28 -6.28
CA ALA A 267 12.11 -4.12 -6.48
C ALA A 267 13.08 -3.51 -7.49
N ALA A 268 14.38 -3.78 -7.34
CA ALA A 268 15.39 -3.39 -8.32
C ALA A 268 15.57 -4.49 -9.39
N ALA A 269 15.52 -4.10 -10.65
CA ALA A 269 15.81 -4.96 -11.80
C ALA A 269 16.90 -4.30 -12.67
N GLY A 270 18.16 -4.49 -12.29
CA GLY A 270 19.29 -3.77 -12.88
C GLY A 270 19.24 -2.28 -12.55
N ASP A 271 19.25 -1.43 -13.57
CA ASP A 271 19.12 0.04 -13.46
C ASP A 271 17.66 0.53 -13.37
N LYS A 272 16.69 -0.38 -13.44
CA LYS A 272 15.27 -0.09 -13.41
C LYS A 272 14.64 -0.48 -12.09
N LEU A 273 13.51 0.16 -11.80
CA LEU A 273 12.61 -0.16 -10.70
C LEU A 273 11.41 -0.93 -11.24
N LEU A 274 10.98 -1.93 -10.51
CA LEU A 274 9.68 -2.59 -10.67
C LEU A 274 8.80 -2.14 -9.51
N VAL A 275 7.54 -1.85 -9.80
CA VAL A 275 6.58 -1.36 -8.79
C VAL A 275 5.24 -2.01 -9.02
N SER A 276 4.69 -2.63 -7.99
CA SER A 276 3.33 -3.16 -8.04
C SER A 276 2.29 -2.11 -7.68
N SER A 277 1.13 -2.21 -8.30
CA SER A 277 -0.05 -1.38 -8.05
C SER A 277 -1.30 -2.23 -7.93
N TRP A 278 -1.92 -2.20 -6.76
CA TRP A 278 -3.21 -2.84 -6.53
C TRP A 278 -4.32 -2.22 -7.37
N LYS A 279 -4.34 -0.89 -7.45
CA LYS A 279 -5.40 -0.13 -8.09
C LYS A 279 -5.51 -0.42 -9.58
N SER A 280 -4.39 -0.55 -10.28
CA SER A 280 -4.36 -0.87 -11.71
C SER A 280 -4.16 -2.36 -12.00
N SER A 281 -3.97 -3.21 -10.97
CA SER A 281 -3.68 -4.64 -11.16
C SER A 281 -2.46 -4.88 -12.05
N THR A 282 -1.39 -4.09 -11.85
CA THR A 282 -0.26 -3.95 -12.78
C THR A 282 1.07 -3.95 -12.03
N VAL A 283 2.12 -4.44 -12.66
CA VAL A 283 3.51 -4.15 -12.30
C VAL A 283 4.09 -3.22 -13.37
N TYR A 284 4.61 -2.09 -12.92
CA TYR A 284 5.27 -1.09 -13.75
C TYR A 284 6.79 -1.25 -13.70
N ARG A 285 7.47 -0.83 -14.77
CA ARG A 285 8.94 -0.71 -14.84
C ARG A 285 9.32 0.71 -15.24
N GLY A 286 10.23 1.32 -14.51
CA GLY A 286 10.68 2.69 -14.79
C GLY A 286 11.96 3.06 -14.07
N THR A 287 12.22 4.35 -13.95
CA THR A 287 13.36 4.91 -13.19
C THR A 287 12.88 6.09 -12.36
N LEU A 288 13.55 6.33 -11.24
CA LEU A 288 13.33 7.56 -10.47
C LEU A 288 13.62 8.79 -11.34
N GLY A 289 12.67 9.74 -11.38
CA GLY A 289 12.70 10.91 -12.27
C GLY A 289 12.30 10.64 -13.72
N GLY A 290 11.96 9.41 -14.10
CA GLY A 290 11.51 9.00 -15.43
C GLY A 290 10.05 8.59 -15.48
N THR A 291 9.69 7.92 -16.58
CA THR A 291 8.35 7.34 -16.76
C THR A 291 8.32 5.89 -16.33
N PHE A 292 7.12 5.44 -15.92
CA PHE A 292 6.83 4.06 -15.59
C PHE A 292 5.86 3.47 -16.62
N GLU A 293 6.25 2.35 -17.21
CA GLU A 293 5.47 1.63 -18.23
C GLU A 293 5.02 0.27 -17.69
N PRO A 294 3.81 -0.21 -18.03
CA PRO A 294 3.34 -1.50 -17.58
C PRO A 294 4.17 -2.63 -18.21
N VAL A 295 4.61 -3.59 -17.39
CA VAL A 295 5.29 -4.81 -17.85
C VAL A 295 4.47 -6.06 -17.57
N LEU A 296 3.62 -6.02 -16.53
CA LEU A 296 2.62 -7.06 -16.23
C LEU A 296 1.30 -6.37 -15.93
N TRP A 297 0.18 -6.95 -16.38
CA TRP A 297 -1.18 -6.44 -16.14
C TRP A 297 -2.18 -7.57 -15.96
N GLY A 298 -3.39 -7.24 -15.51
CA GLY A 298 -4.42 -8.23 -15.20
C GLY A 298 -4.11 -9.07 -13.96
N LEU A 299 -3.32 -8.51 -13.05
CA LEU A 299 -2.93 -9.13 -11.79
C LEU A 299 -3.94 -8.74 -10.71
N SER A 300 -4.54 -9.71 -10.04
CA SER A 300 -5.41 -9.42 -8.89
C SER A 300 -4.54 -9.11 -7.67
N SER A 301 -4.64 -7.87 -7.17
CA SER A 301 -3.96 -7.40 -5.95
C SER A 301 -2.49 -7.81 -5.88
N PRO A 302 -1.64 -7.37 -6.84
CA PRO A 302 -0.22 -7.65 -6.78
C PRO A 302 0.37 -6.91 -5.58
N ALA A 303 0.84 -7.67 -4.58
CA ALA A 303 1.34 -7.13 -3.32
C ALA A 303 2.86 -6.88 -3.41
N ASP A 304 3.61 -7.03 -2.31
CA ASP A 304 5.04 -6.73 -2.29
C ASP A 304 5.85 -7.72 -3.15
N ILE A 305 6.32 -7.24 -4.30
CA ILE A 305 6.99 -8.01 -5.33
C ILE A 305 8.48 -8.22 -5.07
N GLY A 306 9.00 -9.38 -5.49
CA GLY A 306 10.43 -9.65 -5.51
C GLY A 306 11.01 -9.72 -6.92
N PHE A 307 12.34 -9.73 -7.00
CA PHE A 307 13.06 -9.93 -8.24
C PHE A 307 14.15 -11.02 -8.10
N ASP A 308 14.01 -12.10 -8.89
CA ASP A 308 15.07 -13.11 -9.04
C ASP A 308 16.09 -12.61 -10.06
N SER A 309 17.17 -12.02 -9.56
CA SER A 309 18.24 -11.45 -10.38
C SER A 309 19.04 -12.49 -11.14
N LYS A 310 19.04 -13.76 -10.70
CA LYS A 310 19.75 -14.87 -11.36
C LYS A 310 19.06 -15.29 -12.65
N ARG A 311 17.71 -15.21 -12.68
CA ARG A 311 16.89 -15.68 -13.81
C ARG A 311 16.17 -14.54 -14.53
N SER A 312 16.34 -13.30 -14.09
CA SER A 312 15.59 -12.12 -14.57
C SER A 312 14.07 -12.34 -14.48
N ARG A 313 13.58 -12.69 -13.29
CA ARG A 313 12.17 -13.00 -13.06
C ARG A 313 11.53 -12.07 -12.04
N ILE A 314 10.31 -11.64 -12.35
CA ILE A 314 9.45 -10.90 -11.41
C ILE A 314 8.65 -11.92 -10.61
N LEU A 315 8.70 -11.80 -9.29
CA LEU A 315 7.96 -12.61 -8.34
C LEU A 315 6.76 -11.79 -7.85
N VAL A 316 5.55 -12.30 -8.05
CA VAL A 316 4.32 -11.55 -7.77
C VAL A 316 3.42 -12.33 -6.81
N PRO A 317 3.33 -11.90 -5.54
CA PRO A 317 2.29 -12.42 -4.66
C PRO A 317 0.95 -11.79 -5.08
N ARG A 318 -0.06 -12.62 -5.33
CA ARG A 318 -1.43 -12.19 -5.64
C ARG A 318 -2.29 -12.40 -4.41
N PHE A 319 -2.38 -11.35 -3.63
CA PHE A 319 -2.92 -11.37 -2.28
C PHE A 319 -4.33 -11.97 -2.18
N LEU A 320 -5.28 -11.48 -2.99
CA LEU A 320 -6.67 -11.94 -2.96
C LEU A 320 -6.87 -13.32 -3.60
N ASP A 321 -5.98 -13.74 -4.48
CA ASP A 321 -6.06 -15.04 -5.15
C ASP A 321 -5.33 -16.15 -4.39
N SER A 322 -4.63 -15.81 -3.30
CA SER A 322 -3.84 -16.75 -2.49
C SER A 322 -2.88 -17.60 -3.32
N LEU A 323 -2.08 -16.94 -4.16
CA LEU A 323 -1.06 -17.58 -4.98
C LEU A 323 0.14 -16.66 -5.25
N VAL A 324 1.26 -17.24 -5.66
CA VAL A 324 2.44 -16.52 -6.14
C VAL A 324 2.70 -16.91 -7.59
N GLN A 325 2.88 -15.91 -8.44
CA GLN A 325 3.22 -16.11 -9.85
C GLN A 325 4.60 -15.55 -10.17
N VAL A 326 5.29 -16.22 -11.07
CA VAL A 326 6.63 -15.84 -11.53
C VAL A 326 6.56 -15.56 -13.03
N TYR A 327 7.16 -14.46 -13.45
CA TYR A 327 7.17 -14.02 -14.84
C TYR A 327 8.60 -13.73 -15.29
N ASP A 328 8.96 -14.14 -16.50
CA ASP A 328 10.22 -13.70 -17.09
C ASP A 328 10.15 -12.21 -17.43
N LEU A 329 11.13 -11.42 -16.99
CA LEU A 329 11.28 -10.02 -17.36
C LEU A 329 11.94 -9.95 -18.73
N LYS A 330 11.21 -9.42 -19.70
CA LYS A 330 11.69 -9.19 -21.08
C LYS A 330 12.38 -7.84 -21.24
#